data_9766c4464d6859488db32c23644331da
#
_entry.id   9766c4464d6859488db32c23644331da
#
_cell.length_a   1.000
_cell.length_b   1.000
_cell.length_c   1.000
_cell.angle_alpha   90.00
_cell.angle_beta   90.00
_cell.angle_gamma   90.00
#
_symmetry.space_group_name_H-M   'P 1'
#
loop_
_entity.id
_entity.type
_entity.pdbx_description
1 polymer ?
#
loop_
_entity_poly.entity_id
_entity_poly.type
_entity_poly.pdbx_seq_one_letter_code
_entity_poly.pdbx_strand_id
1 'polypeptide(L)'
;MKVRSKLLIPALSVPLAIVLMSVGCSDPDEMTAVNVTLREFSVSVDQATVPSGTVTFHVTNAGTVPHEFLVIQTDLAIDALPTDSDGAYREDASGTDLLDELEDIAPGQSRDLTIDLHDARYALICNMVHREGGTVSAHYSLGMRAALEVN
;
A
#
# COMPACT_ATOMS: atom_id res chain seq x y z
N MET A 1 74.42 -46.82 -9.55
CA MET A 1 74.10 -45.48 -8.99
C MET A 1 72.68 -45.17 -9.37
N LYS A 2 71.70 -45.34 -8.41
CA LYS A 2 70.22 -45.14 -8.66
C LYS A 2 69.84 -43.78 -8.13
N VAL A 3 69.49 -42.87 -9.05
CA VAL A 3 68.94 -41.58 -8.71
C VAL A 3 67.44 -41.74 -8.48
N ARG A 4 66.98 -41.49 -7.27
CA ARG A 4 65.54 -41.47 -6.93
C ARG A 4 65.00 -40.05 -7.12
N SER A 5 64.18 -39.86 -8.13
CA SER A 5 63.42 -38.60 -8.35
C SER A 5 62.24 -38.52 -7.35
N LYS A 6 62.23 -37.48 -6.50
CA LYS A 6 61.11 -37.18 -5.62
C LYS A 6 60.13 -36.32 -6.37
N LEU A 7 58.90 -36.83 -6.58
CA LEU A 7 57.78 -36.09 -7.13
C LEU A 7 57.21 -35.24 -6.01
N LEU A 8 57.31 -33.93 -6.14
CA LEU A 8 56.54 -32.95 -5.28
C LEU A 8 55.15 -32.76 -5.87
N ILE A 9 54.15 -33.11 -5.09
CA ILE A 9 52.74 -32.81 -5.39
C ILE A 9 52.40 -31.41 -4.79
N PRO A 10 51.97 -30.43 -5.58
CA PRO A 10 51.50 -29.14 -5.00
C PRO A 10 50.13 -29.33 -4.37
N ALA A 11 50.01 -28.96 -3.11
CA ALA A 11 48.73 -28.89 -2.41
C ALA A 11 47.90 -27.69 -2.94
N LEU A 12 46.79 -28.01 -3.62
CA LEU A 12 45.82 -27.03 -4.11
C LEU A 12 44.95 -26.62 -2.92
N SER A 13 45.20 -25.45 -2.33
CA SER A 13 44.38 -24.85 -1.31
C SER A 13 43.18 -24.12 -1.98
N VAL A 14 41.99 -24.69 -1.84
CA VAL A 14 40.73 -24.05 -2.26
C VAL A 14 40.28 -23.07 -1.15
N PRO A 15 40.16 -21.77 -1.40
CA PRO A 15 39.63 -20.87 -0.42
C PRO A 15 38.10 -21.10 -0.26
N LEU A 16 37.67 -21.43 0.95
CA LEU A 16 36.26 -21.49 1.36
C LEU A 16 35.72 -20.08 1.41
N ALA A 17 34.99 -19.65 0.37
CA ALA A 17 34.28 -18.39 0.38
C ALA A 17 33.05 -18.52 1.30
N ILE A 18 33.12 -17.91 2.48
CA ILE A 18 31.98 -17.77 3.38
C ILE A 18 31.08 -16.67 2.79
N VAL A 19 29.96 -17.05 2.18
CA VAL A 19 28.89 -16.13 1.80
C VAL A 19 28.16 -15.77 3.08
N LEU A 20 28.43 -14.58 3.63
CA LEU A 20 27.62 -13.97 4.66
C LEU A 20 26.29 -13.54 4.03
N MET A 21 25.23 -14.33 4.23
CA MET A 21 23.87 -13.89 3.99
C MET A 21 23.53 -12.84 5.07
N SER A 22 23.50 -11.56 4.70
CA SER A 22 22.92 -10.52 5.52
C SER A 22 21.41 -10.77 5.58
N VAL A 23 20.95 -11.29 6.72
CA VAL A 23 19.53 -11.21 7.08
C VAL A 23 19.27 -9.73 7.33
N GLY A 24 18.58 -9.06 6.41
CA GLY A 24 18.11 -7.70 6.58
C GLY A 24 17.12 -7.70 7.74
N CYS A 25 17.54 -7.25 8.93
CA CYS A 25 16.60 -6.78 9.93
C CYS A 25 16.04 -5.47 9.39
N SER A 26 14.74 -5.41 9.11
CA SER A 26 14.06 -4.14 8.93
C SER A 26 14.15 -3.38 10.25
N ASP A 27 14.68 -2.15 10.22
CA ASP A 27 14.68 -1.26 11.36
C ASP A 27 13.22 -0.96 11.71
N PRO A 28 12.80 -1.05 13.00
CA PRO A 28 11.41 -0.78 13.39
C PRO A 28 10.99 0.70 13.22
N ASP A 29 11.90 1.59 12.83
CA ASP A 29 11.67 3.02 12.57
C ASP A 29 11.69 3.38 11.06
N GLU A 30 11.72 2.40 10.14
CA GLU A 30 11.66 2.70 8.71
C GLU A 30 10.22 3.06 8.31
N MET A 31 9.98 4.34 8.03
CA MET A 31 8.70 4.82 7.49
C MET A 31 8.47 4.23 6.10
N THR A 32 7.38 3.49 5.93
CA THR A 32 6.98 2.95 4.64
C THR A 32 6.24 4.02 3.83
N ALA A 33 6.67 4.28 2.60
CA ALA A 33 5.98 5.19 1.70
C ALA A 33 5.15 4.41 0.68
N VAL A 34 3.88 4.81 0.49
CA VAL A 34 2.95 4.26 -0.51
C VAL A 34 2.47 5.40 -1.41
N ASN A 35 2.74 5.32 -2.72
CA ASN A 35 2.23 6.27 -3.67
C ASN A 35 0.81 5.87 -4.11
N VAL A 36 -0.12 6.81 -3.94
CA VAL A 36 -1.53 6.65 -4.29
C VAL A 36 -1.89 7.62 -5.42
N THR A 37 -2.52 7.10 -6.46
CA THR A 37 -3.05 7.89 -7.56
C THR A 37 -4.56 7.74 -7.64
N LEU A 38 -5.27 8.87 -7.54
CA LEU A 38 -6.71 8.97 -7.68
C LEU A 38 -7.07 9.47 -9.08
N ARG A 39 -8.02 8.80 -9.74
CA ARG A 39 -8.63 9.18 -11.02
C ARG A 39 -10.09 8.75 -11.05
N GLU A 40 -10.88 9.30 -11.95
CA GLU A 40 -12.24 8.85 -12.24
C GLU A 40 -12.22 7.51 -13.03
N PHE A 41 -12.67 6.35 -12.54
CA PHE A 41 -13.02 6.06 -11.15
C PHE A 41 -12.11 4.95 -10.65
N SER A 42 -10.94 5.30 -10.18
CA SER A 42 -9.95 4.33 -9.70
C SER A 42 -9.09 4.90 -8.58
N VAL A 43 -8.69 4.03 -7.65
CA VAL A 43 -7.60 4.23 -6.71
C VAL A 43 -6.49 3.25 -7.10
N SER A 44 -5.29 3.75 -7.34
CA SER A 44 -4.13 2.93 -7.66
C SER A 44 -3.04 3.13 -6.62
N VAL A 45 -2.45 2.04 -6.16
CA VAL A 45 -1.31 2.05 -5.22
C VAL A 45 -0.11 1.38 -5.88
N ASP A 46 1.09 1.82 -5.57
CA ASP A 46 2.33 1.19 -6.06
C ASP A 46 2.71 -0.05 -5.25
N GLN A 47 2.20 -0.17 -4.02
CA GLN A 47 2.40 -1.31 -3.14
C GLN A 47 1.05 -1.74 -2.55
N ALA A 48 0.67 -3.01 -2.75
CA ALA A 48 -0.55 -3.60 -2.18
C ALA A 48 -0.30 -4.34 -0.86
N THR A 49 0.97 -4.49 -0.46
CA THR A 49 1.38 -5.11 0.79
C THR A 49 2.54 -4.32 1.37
N VAL A 50 2.48 -4.00 2.65
CA VAL A 50 3.51 -3.24 3.37
C VAL A 50 3.72 -3.84 4.77
N PRO A 51 4.91 -3.63 5.40
CA PRO A 51 5.12 -4.02 6.78
C PRO A 51 4.28 -3.16 7.74
N SER A 52 3.98 -3.70 8.93
CA SER A 52 3.37 -2.94 10.02
C SER A 52 4.30 -1.84 10.52
N GLY A 53 3.73 -0.70 10.93
CA GLY A 53 4.46 0.48 11.40
C GLY A 53 3.91 1.78 10.82
N THR A 54 4.74 2.81 10.81
CA THR A 54 4.37 4.13 10.27
C THR A 54 4.36 4.10 8.74
N VAL A 55 3.19 4.33 8.14
CA VAL A 55 2.98 4.40 6.68
C VAL A 55 2.65 5.82 6.28
N THR A 56 3.35 6.35 5.28
CA THR A 56 3.03 7.64 4.65
C THR A 56 2.46 7.39 3.27
N PHE A 57 1.20 7.77 3.07
CA PHE A 57 0.54 7.77 1.77
C PHE A 57 0.81 9.11 1.07
N HIS A 58 1.48 9.07 -0.08
CA HIS A 58 1.64 10.22 -0.98
C HIS A 58 0.50 10.19 -2.00
N VAL A 59 -0.57 10.92 -1.71
CA VAL A 59 -1.83 10.88 -2.47
C VAL A 59 -1.85 11.97 -3.52
N THR A 60 -1.95 11.59 -4.79
CA THR A 60 -2.05 12.52 -5.93
C THR A 60 -3.38 12.38 -6.63
N ASN A 61 -4.14 13.47 -6.75
CA ASN A 61 -5.30 13.54 -7.62
C ASN A 61 -4.84 13.83 -9.06
N ALA A 62 -4.78 12.80 -9.88
CA ALA A 62 -4.46 12.88 -11.31
C ALA A 62 -5.74 12.84 -12.19
N GLY A 63 -6.91 13.06 -11.60
CA GLY A 63 -8.22 13.18 -12.24
C GLY A 63 -8.56 14.62 -12.61
N THR A 64 -9.83 14.84 -12.95
CA THR A 64 -10.37 16.14 -13.41
C THR A 64 -11.38 16.75 -12.43
N VAL A 65 -11.83 15.99 -11.43
CA VAL A 65 -12.71 16.45 -10.34
C VAL A 65 -12.02 16.29 -9.00
N PRO A 66 -12.50 16.98 -7.93
CA PRO A 66 -12.00 16.73 -6.58
C PRO A 66 -12.21 15.27 -6.15
N HIS A 67 -11.29 14.76 -5.35
CA HIS A 67 -11.36 13.45 -4.72
C HIS A 67 -11.07 13.56 -3.22
N GLU A 68 -11.39 12.51 -2.49
CA GLU A 68 -10.95 12.29 -1.12
C GLU A 68 -10.24 10.94 -1.01
N PHE A 69 -9.54 10.71 0.08
CA PHE A 69 -8.82 9.47 0.32
C PHE A 69 -9.04 9.02 1.76
N LEU A 70 -9.68 7.88 1.92
CA LEU A 70 -10.01 7.28 3.22
C LEU A 70 -9.19 6.01 3.41
N VAL A 71 -8.70 5.79 4.64
CA VAL A 71 -8.05 4.56 5.11
C VAL A 71 -8.96 3.86 6.11
N ILE A 72 -9.47 2.69 5.74
CA ILE A 72 -10.47 1.94 6.50
C ILE A 72 -9.92 0.56 6.83
N GLN A 73 -9.82 0.22 8.11
CA GLN A 73 -9.52 -1.14 8.54
C GLN A 73 -10.79 -2.01 8.42
N THR A 74 -10.70 -3.16 7.75
CA THR A 74 -11.82 -4.05 7.55
C THR A 74 -11.43 -5.44 7.07
N ASP A 75 -12.19 -6.44 7.48
CA ASP A 75 -12.13 -7.81 6.94
C ASP A 75 -13.10 -8.05 5.79
N LEU A 76 -13.93 -7.08 5.48
CA LEU A 76 -14.85 -7.17 4.35
C LEU A 76 -14.10 -7.10 3.01
N ALA A 77 -14.70 -7.65 1.95
CA ALA A 77 -14.19 -7.43 0.60
C ALA A 77 -14.32 -5.93 0.25
N ILE A 78 -13.31 -5.34 -0.40
CA ILE A 78 -13.26 -3.90 -0.67
C ILE A 78 -14.39 -3.40 -1.59
N ASP A 79 -15.06 -4.30 -2.29
CA ASP A 79 -16.23 -4.03 -3.15
C ASP A 79 -17.56 -4.34 -2.47
N ALA A 80 -17.54 -4.71 -1.19
CA ALA A 80 -18.71 -5.07 -0.39
C ALA A 80 -18.80 -4.27 0.92
N LEU A 81 -18.16 -3.09 1.00
CA LEU A 81 -18.36 -2.20 2.15
C LEU A 81 -19.81 -1.73 2.19
N PRO A 82 -20.42 -1.60 3.38
CA PRO A 82 -21.78 -1.11 3.53
C PRO A 82 -21.94 0.31 2.94
N THR A 83 -22.99 0.50 2.13
CA THR A 83 -23.27 1.78 1.48
C THR A 83 -24.62 2.35 1.90
N ASP A 84 -24.80 3.66 1.71
CA ASP A 84 -26.06 4.35 1.80
C ASP A 84 -26.89 4.21 0.51
N SER A 85 -28.04 4.94 0.43
CA SER A 85 -28.93 4.93 -0.74
C SER A 85 -28.32 5.56 -1.98
N ASP A 86 -27.30 6.39 -1.85
CA ASP A 86 -26.58 7.05 -2.96
C ASP A 86 -25.39 6.20 -3.45
N GLY A 87 -25.04 5.13 -2.71
CA GLY A 87 -23.93 4.24 -3.01
C GLY A 87 -22.61 4.68 -2.41
N ALA A 88 -22.60 5.68 -1.51
CA ALA A 88 -21.45 6.06 -0.75
C ALA A 88 -21.22 5.07 0.40
N TYR A 89 -19.96 4.83 0.76
CA TYR A 89 -19.60 4.05 1.95
C TYR A 89 -20.16 4.72 3.21
N ARG A 90 -20.71 3.91 4.12
CA ARG A 90 -21.22 4.36 5.41
C ARG A 90 -20.13 4.27 6.47
N GLU A 91 -19.63 5.41 6.92
CA GLU A 91 -18.52 5.50 7.90
C GLU A 91 -18.91 4.97 9.29
N ASP A 92 -20.21 4.95 9.60
CA ASP A 92 -20.77 4.38 10.85
C ASP A 92 -21.08 2.88 10.79
N ALA A 93 -20.68 2.21 9.70
CA ALA A 93 -21.04 0.82 9.47
C ALA A 93 -20.23 -0.14 10.38
N SER A 94 -20.89 -1.19 10.88
CA SER A 94 -20.22 -2.24 11.63
C SER A 94 -19.32 -3.10 10.73
N GLY A 95 -18.18 -3.54 11.26
CA GLY A 95 -17.18 -4.34 10.55
C GLY A 95 -16.19 -3.52 9.74
N THR A 96 -16.23 -2.20 9.92
CA THR A 96 -15.29 -1.24 9.34
C THR A 96 -14.85 -0.25 10.42
N ASP A 97 -13.61 0.24 10.34
CA ASP A 97 -13.06 1.28 11.20
C ASP A 97 -12.33 2.30 10.32
N LEU A 98 -12.93 3.48 10.17
CA LEU A 98 -12.30 4.60 9.47
C LEU A 98 -11.19 5.17 10.37
N LEU A 99 -9.95 5.03 9.93
CA LEU A 99 -8.79 5.46 10.72
C LEU A 99 -8.44 6.92 10.50
N ASP A 100 -8.41 7.37 9.24
CA ASP A 100 -8.09 8.75 8.87
C ASP A 100 -8.46 9.02 7.40
N GLU A 101 -8.48 10.32 7.02
CA GLU A 101 -8.87 10.74 5.67
C GLU A 101 -8.20 12.05 5.22
N LEU A 102 -8.16 12.24 3.92
CA LEU A 102 -7.84 13.51 3.25
C LEU A 102 -9.04 13.95 2.43
N GLU A 103 -9.69 15.01 2.85
CA GLU A 103 -10.83 15.62 2.14
C GLU A 103 -10.37 16.59 1.04
N ASP A 104 -11.21 16.83 0.03
CA ASP A 104 -11.09 17.90 -0.97
C ASP A 104 -9.72 18.02 -1.65
N ILE A 105 -9.16 16.90 -2.14
CA ILE A 105 -7.93 16.93 -2.94
C ILE A 105 -8.31 17.42 -4.35
N ALA A 106 -7.98 18.66 -4.67
CA ALA A 106 -8.31 19.25 -5.98
C ALA A 106 -7.51 18.58 -7.12
N PRO A 107 -8.01 18.62 -8.38
CA PRO A 107 -7.27 18.13 -9.54
C PRO A 107 -5.84 18.67 -9.61
N GLY A 108 -4.87 17.77 -9.79
CA GLY A 108 -3.43 18.07 -9.84
C GLY A 108 -2.77 18.30 -8.48
N GLN A 109 -3.50 18.28 -7.38
CA GLN A 109 -2.92 18.36 -6.04
C GLN A 109 -2.35 17.03 -5.57
N SER A 110 -1.31 17.13 -4.74
CA SER A 110 -0.79 16.01 -3.93
C SER A 110 -0.82 16.40 -2.46
N ARG A 111 -1.13 15.42 -1.60
CA ARG A 111 -1.16 15.57 -0.13
C ARG A 111 -0.62 14.30 0.50
N ASP A 112 -0.05 14.43 1.70
CA ASP A 112 0.46 13.32 2.47
C ASP A 112 -0.45 13.02 3.66
N LEU A 113 -0.66 11.72 3.92
CA LEU A 113 -1.30 11.19 5.12
C LEU A 113 -0.34 10.19 5.77
N THR A 114 0.03 10.45 7.02
CA THR A 114 0.90 9.54 7.79
C THR A 114 0.12 8.94 8.95
N ILE A 115 0.13 7.61 9.03
CA ILE A 115 -0.66 6.86 9.99
C ILE A 115 0.09 5.60 10.42
N ASP A 116 -0.04 5.20 11.70
CA ASP A 116 0.51 3.95 12.19
C ASP A 116 -0.47 2.81 11.89
N LEU A 117 -0.04 1.85 11.07
CA LEU A 117 -0.82 0.68 10.69
C LEU A 117 -0.25 -0.60 11.32
N HIS A 118 -1.12 -1.46 11.79
CA HIS A 118 -0.77 -2.77 12.33
C HIS A 118 -1.24 -3.88 11.40
N ASP A 119 -0.80 -5.10 11.66
CA ASP A 119 -1.14 -6.31 10.90
C ASP A 119 -2.67 -6.45 10.76
N ALA A 120 -3.18 -6.13 9.58
CA ALA A 120 -4.59 -6.16 9.21
C ALA A 120 -4.78 -5.93 7.69
N ARG A 121 -6.05 -6.02 7.26
CA ARG A 121 -6.49 -5.62 5.92
C ARG A 121 -7.13 -4.24 5.94
N TYR A 122 -6.87 -3.47 4.89
CA TYR A 122 -7.36 -2.11 4.74
C TYR A 122 -8.00 -1.90 3.38
N ALA A 123 -9.07 -1.13 3.36
CA ALA A 123 -9.65 -0.56 2.15
C ALA A 123 -9.21 0.90 2.02
N LEU A 124 -8.70 1.25 0.86
CA LEU A 124 -8.32 2.61 0.47
C LEU A 124 -9.34 3.07 -0.55
N ILE A 125 -10.14 4.10 -0.25
CA ILE A 125 -11.26 4.49 -1.08
C ILE A 125 -11.35 6.01 -1.30
N CYS A 126 -12.15 6.42 -2.30
CA CYS A 126 -12.72 7.77 -2.40
C CYS A 126 -14.23 7.66 -2.20
N ASN A 127 -14.76 8.36 -1.19
CA ASN A 127 -16.18 8.29 -0.81
C ASN A 127 -17.02 9.48 -1.32
N MET A 128 -16.42 10.34 -2.17
CA MET A 128 -17.14 11.50 -2.71
C MET A 128 -18.42 11.12 -3.44
N VAL A 129 -19.45 11.93 -3.25
CA VAL A 129 -20.72 11.84 -3.99
C VAL A 129 -20.93 13.10 -4.81
N HIS A 130 -20.94 12.95 -6.12
CA HIS A 130 -21.23 14.03 -7.04
C HIS A 130 -22.72 14.00 -7.43
N ARG A 131 -23.36 15.17 -7.41
CA ARG A 131 -24.78 15.32 -7.81
C ARG A 131 -24.88 16.40 -8.86
N GLU A 132 -25.22 16.00 -10.09
CA GLU A 132 -25.37 16.91 -11.21
C GLU A 132 -26.58 16.49 -12.07
N GLY A 133 -27.44 17.44 -12.42
CA GLY A 133 -28.57 17.22 -13.31
C GLY A 133 -29.54 16.12 -12.87
N GLY A 134 -29.62 15.83 -11.56
CA GLY A 134 -30.44 14.72 -11.02
C GLY A 134 -29.75 13.36 -11.04
N THR A 135 -28.51 13.29 -11.51
CA THR A 135 -27.67 12.08 -11.45
C THR A 135 -26.82 12.09 -10.19
N VAL A 136 -26.75 10.94 -9.50
CA VAL A 136 -25.88 10.71 -8.35
C VAL A 136 -24.74 9.80 -8.77
N SER A 137 -23.52 10.19 -8.47
CA SER A 137 -22.29 9.44 -8.76
C SER A 137 -21.48 9.29 -7.49
N ALA A 138 -21.60 8.15 -6.81
CA ALA A 138 -20.78 7.82 -5.65
C ALA A 138 -19.48 7.16 -6.13
N HIS A 139 -18.36 7.78 -5.86
CA HIS A 139 -17.05 7.39 -6.36
C HIS A 139 -16.65 5.98 -5.91
N TYR A 140 -16.95 5.63 -4.65
CA TYR A 140 -16.75 4.27 -4.14
C TYR A 140 -17.48 3.22 -5.00
N SER A 141 -18.79 3.40 -5.23
CA SER A 141 -19.60 2.47 -6.02
C SER A 141 -19.17 2.39 -7.48
N LEU A 142 -18.60 3.45 -8.03
CA LEU A 142 -18.08 3.51 -9.40
C LEU A 142 -16.69 2.85 -9.54
N GLY A 143 -16.04 2.44 -8.43
CA GLY A 143 -14.80 1.66 -8.48
C GLY A 143 -13.59 2.32 -7.82
N MET A 144 -13.73 3.49 -7.20
CA MET A 144 -12.63 4.15 -6.50
C MET A 144 -12.29 3.46 -5.19
N ARG A 145 -11.62 2.31 -5.30
CA ARG A 145 -11.20 1.47 -4.17
C ARG A 145 -9.96 0.65 -4.51
N ALA A 146 -9.10 0.44 -3.53
CA ALA A 146 -7.93 -0.46 -3.58
C ALA A 146 -7.79 -1.19 -2.25
N ALA A 147 -7.17 -2.37 -2.27
CA ALA A 147 -6.81 -3.11 -1.06
C ALA A 147 -5.37 -2.80 -0.65
N LEU A 148 -5.13 -2.77 0.66
CA LEU A 148 -3.80 -2.78 1.24
C LEU A 148 -3.77 -3.86 2.32
N GLU A 149 -2.74 -4.70 2.29
CA GLU A 149 -2.45 -5.69 3.33
C GLU A 149 -1.23 -5.24 4.12
N VAL A 150 -1.35 -5.24 5.44
CA VAL A 150 -0.26 -4.90 6.37
C VAL A 150 0.10 -6.14 7.16
N ASN A 151 1.39 -6.54 7.21
CA ASN A 151 1.86 -7.77 7.88
C ASN A 151 3.30 -7.63 8.43
#